data_bdecf95e9a1e6c66a9c9b33afbe0e02e
#
_entry.id   bdecf95e9a1e6c66a9c9b33afbe0e02e
#
_cell.length_a   1.000
_cell.length_b   1.000
_cell.length_c   1.000
_cell.angle_alpha   90.00
_cell.angle_beta   90.00
_cell.angle_gamma   90.00
#
_symmetry.space_group_name_H-M   'P 1'
#
loop_
_entity.id
_entity.type
_entity.pdbx_description
1 polymer ?
#
loop_
_entity_poly.entity_id
_entity_poly.type
_entity_poly.pdbx_seq_one_letter_code
_entity_poly.pdbx_strand_id
1 'polypeptide(L)'
;MKKIGFLFDLDGTLIDSTAAVMNSWITMANEAGIPLKALAGHHGIPAAQTIRNVIPDREEAEIQKWIRRVTDLEIADLDGVHAVPGALELLAELNDREIPWTIVTSCTTDLAIARTRAGKIPMPANSVTFDQVTRGKPFPEPFILGAERLGLPTSICWAIEDAPGGVTSAKDAGCTVAGVLTTHSREELPHADHHLEHLNQLLGKAGL
;
A
#
# COMPACT_ATOMS: atom_id res chain seq x y z
N MET A 1 6.40 -3.36 28.88
CA MET A 1 6.38 -2.51 27.67
C MET A 1 4.96 -2.37 27.18
N LYS A 2 4.57 -1.21 26.66
CA LYS A 2 3.25 -1.01 26.03
C LYS A 2 3.15 -1.94 24.82
N LYS A 3 2.16 -2.82 24.78
CA LYS A 3 1.95 -3.71 23.63
C LYS A 3 1.46 -2.84 22.48
N ILE A 4 2.21 -2.70 21.41
CA ILE A 4 1.93 -1.87 20.23
C ILE A 4 2.25 -2.71 18.99
N GLY A 5 1.54 -2.52 17.89
CA GLY A 5 1.84 -3.18 16.61
C GLY A 5 1.86 -2.18 15.46
N PHE A 6 2.56 -2.53 14.38
CA PHE A 6 2.65 -1.69 13.19
C PHE A 6 2.09 -2.39 11.96
N LEU A 7 1.24 -1.69 11.24
CA LEU A 7 0.57 -2.12 10.02
C LEU A 7 1.04 -1.22 8.88
N PHE A 8 1.96 -1.70 8.06
CA PHE A 8 2.54 -0.92 6.98
C PHE A 8 1.82 -1.15 5.66
N ASP A 9 1.43 -0.09 4.98
CA ASP A 9 1.25 -0.20 3.55
C ASP A 9 2.57 -0.54 2.85
N LEU A 10 2.53 -0.89 1.57
CA LEU A 10 3.71 -1.32 0.83
C LEU A 10 4.19 -0.24 -0.14
N ASP A 11 3.38 0.07 -1.17
CA ASP A 11 3.76 0.94 -2.28
C ASP A 11 3.65 2.42 -1.90
N GLY A 12 4.74 3.16 -1.97
CA GLY A 12 4.81 4.53 -1.47
C GLY A 12 5.12 4.63 0.02
N THR A 13 5.03 3.53 0.77
CA THR A 13 5.30 3.48 2.21
C THR A 13 6.61 2.76 2.53
N LEU A 14 6.75 1.47 2.21
CA LEU A 14 7.97 0.69 2.42
C LEU A 14 8.85 0.61 1.16
N ILE A 15 8.24 0.69 -0.01
CA ILE A 15 8.91 0.68 -1.30
C ILE A 15 8.47 1.86 -2.15
N ASP A 16 9.37 2.37 -2.96
CA ASP A 16 9.04 3.22 -4.11
C ASP A 16 8.92 2.33 -5.35
N SER A 17 7.72 2.23 -5.88
CA SER A 17 7.37 1.52 -7.11
C SER A 17 6.83 2.45 -8.19
N THR A 18 6.90 3.77 -7.99
CA THR A 18 6.22 4.78 -8.82
C THR A 18 6.58 4.66 -10.29
N ALA A 19 7.87 4.49 -10.62
CA ALA A 19 8.32 4.38 -12.00
C ALA A 19 7.79 3.11 -12.68
N ALA A 20 7.90 1.95 -12.03
CA ALA A 20 7.42 0.66 -12.54
C ALA A 20 5.91 0.65 -12.74
N VAL A 21 5.15 1.17 -11.76
CA VAL A 21 3.69 1.34 -11.87
C VAL A 21 3.35 2.21 -13.07
N MET A 22 3.97 3.39 -13.19
CA MET A 22 3.69 4.31 -14.28
C MET A 22 3.96 3.66 -15.65
N ASN A 23 5.08 2.97 -15.83
CA ASN A 23 5.44 2.27 -17.07
C ASN A 23 4.40 1.20 -17.44
N SER A 24 3.98 0.41 -16.46
CA SER A 24 2.96 -0.64 -16.64
C SER A 24 1.61 -0.06 -17.07
N TRP A 25 1.18 1.02 -16.45
CA TRP A 25 -0.08 1.70 -16.79
C TRP A 25 -0.01 2.40 -18.15
N ILE A 26 1.10 3.03 -18.51
CA ILE A 26 1.32 3.64 -19.83
C ILE A 26 1.26 2.53 -20.90
N THR A 27 1.93 1.41 -20.68
CA THR A 27 1.94 0.28 -21.61
C THR A 27 0.52 -0.27 -21.81
N MET A 28 -0.18 -0.55 -20.72
CA MET A 28 -1.56 -1.04 -20.76
C MET A 28 -2.50 -0.05 -21.47
N ALA A 29 -2.40 1.25 -21.15
CA ALA A 29 -3.25 2.28 -21.76
C ALA A 29 -3.03 2.37 -23.27
N ASN A 30 -1.79 2.30 -23.74
CA ASN A 30 -1.45 2.30 -25.16
C ASN A 30 -2.03 1.05 -25.86
N GLU A 31 -1.91 -0.15 -25.26
CA GLU A 31 -2.48 -1.39 -25.78
C GLU A 31 -4.03 -1.35 -25.84
N ALA A 32 -4.65 -0.72 -24.85
CA ALA A 32 -6.11 -0.62 -24.73
C ALA A 32 -6.73 0.54 -25.54
N GLY A 33 -5.89 1.42 -26.11
CA GLY A 33 -6.35 2.65 -26.76
C GLY A 33 -6.95 3.67 -25.81
N ILE A 34 -6.51 3.67 -24.53
CA ILE A 34 -6.97 4.59 -23.48
C ILE A 34 -6.08 5.82 -23.49
N PRO A 35 -6.64 7.04 -23.56
CA PRO A 35 -5.86 8.25 -23.44
C PRO A 35 -5.17 8.34 -22.06
N LEU A 36 -3.86 8.59 -22.00
CA LEU A 36 -3.10 8.66 -20.75
C LEU A 36 -3.68 9.66 -19.74
N LYS A 37 -4.28 10.76 -20.22
CA LYS A 37 -4.97 11.74 -19.35
C LYS A 37 -6.11 11.13 -18.53
N ALA A 38 -6.71 10.02 -18.98
CA ALA A 38 -7.78 9.35 -18.26
C ALA A 38 -7.26 8.61 -17.00
N LEU A 39 -5.96 8.37 -16.92
CA LEU A 39 -5.32 7.74 -15.75
C LEU A 39 -4.98 8.74 -14.64
N ALA A 40 -5.07 10.04 -14.91
CA ALA A 40 -4.75 11.06 -13.92
C ALA A 40 -5.68 10.99 -12.70
N GLY A 41 -5.12 11.14 -11.49
CA GLY A 41 -5.89 11.12 -10.24
C GLY A 41 -6.26 9.72 -9.72
N HIS A 42 -5.69 8.65 -10.30
CA HIS A 42 -5.97 7.28 -9.89
C HIS A 42 -4.83 6.63 -9.07
N HIS A 43 -3.85 7.40 -8.58
CA HIS A 43 -2.80 6.90 -7.70
C HIS A 43 -3.38 6.36 -6.39
N GLY A 44 -2.88 5.22 -5.92
CA GLY A 44 -3.34 4.58 -4.69
C GLY A 44 -4.71 3.88 -4.78
N ILE A 45 -5.37 3.93 -5.94
CA ILE A 45 -6.63 3.21 -6.18
C ILE A 45 -6.32 1.81 -6.73
N PRO A 46 -6.99 0.74 -6.25
CA PRO A 46 -6.82 -0.60 -6.80
C PRO A 46 -7.01 -0.66 -8.31
N ALA A 47 -6.19 -1.43 -9.01
CA ALA A 47 -6.22 -1.54 -10.47
C ALA A 47 -7.63 -1.87 -11.02
N ALA A 48 -8.34 -2.78 -10.36
CA ALA A 48 -9.70 -3.15 -10.74
C ALA A 48 -10.68 -1.96 -10.70
N GLN A 49 -10.56 -1.08 -9.72
CA GLN A 49 -11.39 0.12 -9.61
C GLN A 49 -11.00 1.16 -10.65
N THR A 50 -9.69 1.38 -10.83
CA THR A 50 -9.18 2.33 -11.83
C THR A 50 -9.63 1.95 -13.24
N ILE A 51 -9.48 0.69 -13.64
CA ILE A 51 -9.91 0.22 -14.97
C ILE A 51 -11.41 0.45 -15.15
N ARG A 52 -12.26 0.11 -14.17
CA ARG A 52 -13.70 0.35 -14.24
C ARG A 52 -14.06 1.83 -14.37
N ASN A 53 -13.33 2.70 -13.69
CA ASN A 53 -13.55 4.15 -13.78
C ASN A 53 -13.17 4.71 -15.17
N VAL A 54 -12.09 4.18 -15.77
CA VAL A 54 -11.51 4.71 -17.01
C VAL A 54 -12.23 4.19 -18.25
N ILE A 55 -12.78 2.98 -18.20
CA ILE A 55 -13.53 2.36 -19.33
C ILE A 55 -14.87 1.79 -18.85
N PRO A 56 -15.77 2.61 -18.26
CA PRO A 56 -17.01 2.13 -17.63
C PRO A 56 -17.99 1.46 -18.62
N ASP A 57 -17.93 1.84 -19.90
CA ASP A 57 -18.86 1.40 -20.93
C ASP A 57 -18.37 0.13 -21.69
N ARG A 58 -17.22 -0.46 -21.27
CA ARG A 58 -16.72 -1.69 -21.90
C ARG A 58 -17.38 -2.93 -21.29
N GLU A 59 -17.45 -3.98 -22.09
CA GLU A 59 -17.94 -5.29 -21.63
C GLU A 59 -17.08 -5.82 -20.46
N GLU A 60 -17.73 -6.49 -19.50
CA GLU A 60 -17.06 -6.99 -18.29
C GLU A 60 -15.83 -7.89 -18.62
N ALA A 61 -15.95 -8.70 -19.68
CA ALA A 61 -14.83 -9.54 -20.12
C ALA A 61 -13.61 -8.72 -20.56
N GLU A 62 -13.83 -7.56 -21.17
CA GLU A 62 -12.76 -6.65 -21.57
C GLU A 62 -12.17 -5.91 -20.36
N ILE A 63 -13.02 -5.46 -19.45
CA ILE A 63 -12.57 -4.88 -18.17
C ILE A 63 -11.66 -5.86 -17.43
N GLN A 64 -12.07 -7.11 -17.28
CA GLN A 64 -11.29 -8.16 -16.63
C GLN A 64 -9.98 -8.48 -17.37
N LYS A 65 -9.98 -8.41 -18.71
CA LYS A 65 -8.77 -8.55 -19.52
C LYS A 65 -7.73 -7.48 -19.15
N TRP A 66 -8.15 -6.22 -19.05
CA TRP A 66 -7.24 -5.11 -18.78
C TRP A 66 -6.78 -5.06 -17.32
N ILE A 67 -7.62 -5.48 -16.36
CA ILE A 67 -7.22 -5.67 -14.97
C ILE A 67 -6.10 -6.70 -14.89
N ARG A 68 -6.27 -7.87 -15.51
CA ARG A 68 -5.20 -8.89 -15.55
C ARG A 68 -3.95 -8.35 -16.24
N ARG A 69 -4.12 -7.69 -17.39
CA ARG A 69 -2.99 -7.20 -18.18
C ARG A 69 -2.10 -6.21 -17.41
N VAL A 70 -2.70 -5.24 -16.71
CA VAL A 70 -1.91 -4.29 -15.92
C VAL A 70 -1.22 -4.99 -14.75
N THR A 71 -1.88 -5.93 -14.09
CA THR A 71 -1.27 -6.72 -13.01
C THR A 71 -0.09 -7.56 -13.53
N ASP A 72 -0.23 -8.21 -14.68
CA ASP A 72 0.85 -8.98 -15.31
C ASP A 72 2.05 -8.09 -15.66
N LEU A 73 1.79 -6.87 -16.16
CA LEU A 73 2.83 -5.89 -16.46
C LEU A 73 3.55 -5.43 -15.19
N GLU A 74 2.81 -5.12 -14.12
CA GLU A 74 3.37 -4.70 -12.83
C GLU A 74 4.21 -5.79 -12.16
N ILE A 75 3.88 -7.07 -12.37
CA ILE A 75 4.70 -8.21 -11.90
C ILE A 75 5.95 -8.38 -12.76
N ALA A 76 5.85 -8.15 -14.08
CA ALA A 76 6.94 -8.36 -15.02
C ALA A 76 7.96 -7.21 -15.03
N ASP A 77 7.50 -5.97 -14.82
CA ASP A 77 8.35 -4.77 -14.79
C ASP A 77 8.52 -4.29 -13.33
N LEU A 78 9.69 -4.59 -12.78
CA LEU A 78 10.10 -4.18 -11.44
C LEU A 78 11.29 -3.22 -11.48
N ASP A 79 11.59 -2.68 -12.66
CA ASP A 79 12.71 -1.75 -12.82
C ASP A 79 12.47 -0.47 -12.01
N GLY A 80 13.48 -0.07 -11.24
CA GLY A 80 13.37 1.08 -10.34
C GLY A 80 12.64 0.82 -9.02
N VAL A 81 12.07 -0.38 -8.79
CA VAL A 81 11.48 -0.69 -7.47
C VAL A 81 12.59 -0.84 -6.43
N HIS A 82 12.51 -0.04 -5.37
CA HIS A 82 13.49 -0.04 -4.28
C HIS A 82 12.84 0.31 -2.94
N ALA A 83 13.52 -0.02 -1.83
CA ALA A 83 13.06 0.37 -0.50
C ALA A 83 13.06 1.89 -0.34
N VAL A 84 12.02 2.43 0.29
CA VAL A 84 11.99 3.84 0.73
C VAL A 84 13.12 4.05 1.74
N PRO A 85 13.83 5.20 1.71
CA PRO A 85 14.90 5.48 2.65
C PRO A 85 14.47 5.30 4.12
N GLY A 86 15.22 4.50 4.87
CA GLY A 86 14.95 4.18 6.27
C GLY A 86 13.99 3.00 6.49
N ALA A 87 13.40 2.41 5.45
CA ALA A 87 12.46 1.29 5.61
C ALA A 87 13.15 0.04 6.16
N LEU A 88 14.28 -0.35 5.57
CA LEU A 88 15.00 -1.57 6.00
C LEU A 88 15.54 -1.44 7.42
N GLU A 89 16.08 -0.28 7.76
CA GLU A 89 16.59 0.02 9.11
C GLU A 89 15.46 0.01 10.13
N LEU A 90 14.32 0.61 9.84
CA LEU A 90 13.13 0.60 10.69
C LEU A 90 12.63 -0.82 10.95
N LEU A 91 12.48 -1.62 9.90
CA LEU A 91 12.01 -3.00 10.03
C LEU A 91 12.99 -3.88 10.80
N ALA A 92 14.31 -3.68 10.62
CA ALA A 92 15.33 -4.36 11.41
C ALA A 92 15.21 -3.99 12.90
N GLU A 93 15.05 -2.71 13.22
CA GLU A 93 14.89 -2.24 14.60
C GLU A 93 13.61 -2.77 15.26
N LEU A 94 12.49 -2.85 14.52
CA LEU A 94 11.26 -3.48 15.02
C LEU A 94 11.47 -4.96 15.35
N ASN A 95 12.19 -5.69 14.50
CA ASN A 95 12.53 -7.09 14.73
C ASN A 95 13.45 -7.26 15.95
N ASP A 96 14.51 -6.45 16.06
CA ASP A 96 15.46 -6.49 17.18
C ASP A 96 14.78 -6.21 18.53
N ARG A 97 13.75 -5.37 18.52
CA ARG A 97 12.94 -5.05 19.70
C ARG A 97 11.74 -5.98 19.91
N GLU A 98 11.57 -6.98 19.07
CA GLU A 98 10.43 -7.91 19.09
C GLU A 98 9.06 -7.20 19.02
N ILE A 99 9.00 -6.06 18.31
CA ILE A 99 7.77 -5.31 18.11
C ILE A 99 7.02 -5.89 16.91
N PRO A 100 5.76 -6.36 17.09
CA PRO A 100 5.03 -7.00 16.01
C PRO A 100 4.66 -6.01 14.91
N TRP A 101 4.87 -6.45 13.67
CA TRP A 101 4.48 -5.69 12.49
C TRP A 101 4.06 -6.61 11.35
N THR A 102 3.30 -6.07 10.41
CA THR A 102 2.92 -6.75 9.17
C THR A 102 2.67 -5.77 8.04
N ILE A 103 2.53 -6.28 6.81
CA ILE A 103 2.18 -5.51 5.62
C ILE A 103 0.67 -5.62 5.37
N VAL A 104 0.05 -4.49 5.00
CA VAL A 104 -1.37 -4.37 4.63
C VAL A 104 -1.45 -3.60 3.32
N THR A 105 -1.51 -4.29 2.18
CA THR A 105 -1.38 -3.69 0.85
C THR A 105 -2.59 -3.91 -0.05
N SER A 106 -2.78 -3.00 -1.01
CA SER A 106 -3.74 -3.15 -2.12
C SER A 106 -3.22 -4.00 -3.28
N CYS A 107 -1.99 -4.49 -3.21
CA CYS A 107 -1.46 -5.46 -4.16
C CYS A 107 -2.11 -6.84 -3.98
N THR A 108 -2.21 -7.59 -5.08
CA THR A 108 -2.43 -9.05 -5.00
C THR A 108 -1.22 -9.72 -4.36
N THR A 109 -1.40 -10.94 -3.87
CA THR A 109 -0.32 -11.69 -3.22
C THR A 109 0.90 -11.83 -4.13
N ASP A 110 0.73 -12.19 -5.40
CA ASP A 110 1.83 -12.38 -6.34
C ASP A 110 2.59 -11.07 -6.60
N LEU A 111 1.87 -9.96 -6.75
CA LEU A 111 2.48 -8.64 -6.94
C LEU A 111 3.24 -8.18 -5.68
N ALA A 112 2.65 -8.37 -4.50
CA ALA A 112 3.31 -8.04 -3.24
C ALA A 112 4.61 -8.82 -3.04
N ILE A 113 4.63 -10.13 -3.37
CA ILE A 113 5.83 -10.97 -3.34
C ILE A 113 6.89 -10.45 -4.32
N ALA A 114 6.49 -10.11 -5.56
CA ALA A 114 7.41 -9.59 -6.56
C ALA A 114 8.05 -8.26 -6.11
N ARG A 115 7.25 -7.32 -5.64
CA ARG A 115 7.69 -6.00 -5.18
C ARG A 115 8.54 -6.03 -3.92
N THR A 116 8.12 -6.80 -2.91
CA THR A 116 8.92 -6.96 -1.68
C THR A 116 10.27 -7.59 -1.95
N ARG A 117 10.33 -8.57 -2.88
CA ARG A 117 11.62 -9.16 -3.33
C ARG A 117 12.49 -8.13 -4.02
N ALA A 118 11.96 -7.33 -4.94
CA ALA A 118 12.70 -6.29 -5.65
C ALA A 118 13.23 -5.22 -4.68
N GLY A 119 12.39 -4.74 -3.75
CA GLY A 119 12.75 -3.77 -2.72
C GLY A 119 13.56 -4.35 -1.55
N LYS A 120 13.82 -5.67 -1.52
CA LYS A 120 14.49 -6.39 -0.41
C LYS A 120 13.78 -6.23 0.94
N ILE A 121 12.48 -5.97 0.92
CA ILE A 121 11.65 -5.89 2.12
C ILE A 121 11.27 -7.31 2.54
N PRO A 122 11.45 -7.71 3.82
CA PRO A 122 10.92 -8.97 4.31
C PRO A 122 9.38 -8.95 4.24
N MET A 123 8.77 -10.00 3.68
CA MET A 123 7.31 -10.14 3.65
C MET A 123 6.87 -11.12 4.73
N PRO A 124 6.27 -10.65 5.84
CA PRO A 124 5.76 -11.53 6.89
C PRO A 124 4.67 -12.47 6.37
N ALA A 125 4.62 -13.70 6.88
CA ALA A 125 3.60 -14.68 6.49
C ALA A 125 2.16 -14.24 6.86
N ASN A 126 2.02 -13.32 7.80
CA ASN A 126 0.76 -12.73 8.24
C ASN A 126 0.40 -11.43 7.48
N SER A 127 1.07 -11.11 6.38
CA SER A 127 0.73 -9.96 5.53
C SER A 127 -0.69 -10.08 4.96
N VAL A 128 -1.34 -8.94 4.78
CA VAL A 128 -2.67 -8.82 4.17
C VAL A 128 -2.53 -8.23 2.78
N THR A 129 -3.07 -8.92 1.78
CA THR A 129 -3.09 -8.52 0.37
C THR A 129 -4.53 -8.37 -0.13
N PHE A 130 -4.71 -7.69 -1.25
CA PHE A 130 -6.04 -7.36 -1.80
C PHE A 130 -6.93 -8.59 -2.03
N ASP A 131 -6.37 -9.69 -2.49
CA ASP A 131 -7.05 -10.94 -2.79
C ASP A 131 -7.47 -11.74 -1.55
N GLN A 132 -7.12 -11.26 -0.34
CA GLN A 132 -7.45 -11.88 0.94
C GLN A 132 -8.57 -11.15 1.70
N VAL A 133 -9.11 -10.07 1.14
CA VAL A 133 -10.18 -9.28 1.74
C VAL A 133 -11.36 -9.18 0.78
N THR A 134 -12.55 -8.98 1.33
CA THR A 134 -13.75 -8.76 0.53
C THR A 134 -13.82 -7.33 0.02
N ARG A 135 -13.43 -6.39 0.85
CA ARG A 135 -13.41 -4.96 0.54
C ARG A 135 -12.04 -4.37 0.86
N GLY A 136 -11.28 -4.05 -0.18
CA GLY A 136 -9.99 -3.37 -0.06
C GLY A 136 -10.13 -1.91 0.43
N LYS A 137 -8.99 -1.23 0.62
CA LYS A 137 -8.94 0.20 0.93
C LYS A 137 -9.83 0.98 -0.08
N PRO A 138 -10.63 1.95 0.33
CA PRO A 138 -10.63 2.65 1.63
C PRO A 138 -11.48 2.01 2.74
N PHE A 139 -12.05 0.81 2.56
CA PHE A 139 -12.77 0.12 3.62
C PHE A 139 -11.82 -0.37 4.72
N PRO A 140 -12.26 -0.45 6.00
CA PRO A 140 -11.40 -0.76 7.14
C PRO A 140 -10.94 -2.22 7.22
N GLU A 141 -11.55 -3.12 6.47
CA GLU A 141 -11.34 -4.58 6.52
C GLU A 141 -9.85 -4.97 6.46
N PRO A 142 -9.00 -4.39 5.55
CA PRO A 142 -7.60 -4.79 5.47
C PRO A 142 -6.81 -4.53 6.76
N PHE A 143 -7.00 -3.38 7.39
CA PHE A 143 -6.30 -3.03 8.63
C PHE A 143 -6.85 -3.78 9.85
N ILE A 144 -8.16 -4.06 9.88
CA ILE A 144 -8.76 -4.93 10.91
C ILE A 144 -8.13 -6.33 10.82
N LEU A 145 -8.09 -6.92 9.62
CA LEU A 145 -7.48 -8.23 9.40
C LEU A 145 -5.99 -8.24 9.74
N GLY A 146 -5.25 -7.16 9.41
CA GLY A 146 -3.84 -7.01 9.77
C GLY A 146 -3.61 -7.03 11.28
N ALA A 147 -4.42 -6.29 12.04
CA ALA A 147 -4.36 -6.27 13.50
C ALA A 147 -4.74 -7.64 14.10
N GLU A 148 -5.76 -8.29 13.58
CA GLU A 148 -6.17 -9.64 13.98
C GLU A 148 -5.03 -10.66 13.79
N ARG A 149 -4.31 -10.59 12.66
CA ARG A 149 -3.17 -11.47 12.38
C ARG A 149 -1.96 -11.21 13.28
N LEU A 150 -1.83 -10.01 13.84
CA LEU A 150 -0.86 -9.71 14.89
C LEU A 150 -1.35 -10.13 16.29
N GLY A 151 -2.61 -10.54 16.44
CA GLY A 151 -3.23 -10.83 17.74
C GLY A 151 -3.41 -9.58 18.59
N LEU A 152 -3.64 -8.42 17.97
CA LEU A 152 -3.76 -7.11 18.62
C LEU A 152 -5.09 -6.44 18.25
N PRO A 153 -5.70 -5.67 19.17
CA PRO A 153 -6.80 -4.78 18.79
C PRO A 153 -6.27 -3.59 17.99
N THR A 154 -7.04 -3.12 17.01
CA THR A 154 -6.66 -1.98 16.14
C THR A 154 -6.31 -0.73 16.93
N SER A 155 -6.96 -0.49 18.08
CA SER A 155 -6.74 0.70 18.94
C SER A 155 -5.34 0.84 19.53
N ILE A 156 -4.52 -0.22 19.49
CA ILE A 156 -3.10 -0.17 19.87
C ILE A 156 -2.17 -0.40 18.68
N CYS A 157 -2.70 -0.43 17.47
CA CYS A 157 -1.92 -0.52 16.24
C CYS A 157 -1.71 0.86 15.62
N TRP A 158 -0.53 1.04 15.07
CA TRP A 158 -0.19 2.15 14.19
C TRP A 158 -0.27 1.66 12.75
N ALA A 159 -1.01 2.38 11.93
CA ALA A 159 -1.02 2.19 10.49
C ALA A 159 -0.13 3.23 9.83
N ILE A 160 0.74 2.81 8.92
CA ILE A 160 1.65 3.67 8.18
C ILE A 160 1.23 3.63 6.72
N GLU A 161 0.95 4.79 6.16
CA GLU A 161 0.31 4.96 4.86
C GLU A 161 0.77 6.23 4.16
N ASP A 162 0.74 6.24 2.84
CA ASP A 162 1.13 7.38 2.01
C ASP A 162 -0.04 7.96 1.20
N ALA A 163 -1.18 7.24 1.11
CA ALA A 163 -2.31 7.59 0.25
C ALA A 163 -3.61 7.87 1.02
N PRO A 164 -4.46 8.81 0.54
CA PRO A 164 -5.72 9.19 1.21
C PRO A 164 -6.66 8.01 1.47
N GLY A 165 -6.78 7.08 0.49
CA GLY A 165 -7.64 5.89 0.63
C GLY A 165 -7.19 4.95 1.74
N GLY A 166 -5.88 4.76 1.89
CA GLY A 166 -5.32 3.95 2.95
C GLY A 166 -5.41 4.61 4.32
N VAL A 167 -5.15 5.92 4.40
CA VAL A 167 -5.36 6.70 5.63
C VAL A 167 -6.82 6.58 6.11
N THR A 168 -7.79 6.71 5.20
CA THR A 168 -9.21 6.54 5.53
C THR A 168 -9.48 5.14 6.05
N SER A 169 -9.00 4.10 5.34
CA SER A 169 -9.15 2.70 5.73
C SER A 169 -8.62 2.43 7.14
N ALA A 170 -7.44 2.93 7.45
CA ALA A 170 -6.80 2.76 8.74
C ALA A 170 -7.51 3.52 9.88
N LYS A 171 -8.00 4.74 9.60
CA LYS A 171 -8.80 5.54 10.55
C LYS A 171 -10.09 4.85 10.88
N ASP A 172 -10.83 4.38 9.87
CA ASP A 172 -12.10 3.68 10.04
C ASP A 172 -11.91 2.33 10.76
N ALA A 173 -10.74 1.71 10.65
CA ALA A 173 -10.35 0.54 11.44
C ALA A 173 -10.06 0.86 12.91
N GLY A 174 -9.88 2.14 13.28
CA GLY A 174 -9.57 2.58 14.63
C GLY A 174 -8.09 2.57 14.99
N CYS A 175 -7.20 2.56 14.00
CA CYS A 175 -5.75 2.68 14.20
C CYS A 175 -5.31 4.13 14.48
N THR A 176 -4.15 4.28 15.12
CA THR A 176 -3.38 5.53 15.04
C THR A 176 -2.69 5.58 13.67
N VAL A 177 -2.88 6.65 12.90
CA VAL A 177 -2.38 6.72 11.53
C VAL A 177 -1.23 7.69 11.39
N ALA A 178 -0.11 7.20 10.84
CA ALA A 178 1.03 8.01 10.41
C ALA A 178 1.06 8.08 8.87
N GLY A 179 0.81 9.25 8.32
CA GLY A 179 0.95 9.53 6.90
C GLY A 179 2.41 9.79 6.53
N VAL A 180 2.98 9.02 5.62
CA VAL A 180 4.33 9.24 5.07
C VAL A 180 4.21 10.13 3.84
N LEU A 181 4.97 11.21 3.79
CA LEU A 181 4.90 12.23 2.72
C LEU A 181 5.78 11.85 1.51
N THR A 182 5.63 10.63 1.02
CA THR A 182 6.39 10.10 -0.12
C THR A 182 5.69 10.41 -1.46
N THR A 183 4.39 10.17 -1.53
CA THR A 183 3.58 10.29 -2.76
C THR A 183 2.56 11.42 -2.68
N HIS A 184 2.14 11.78 -1.48
CA HIS A 184 1.14 12.83 -1.23
C HIS A 184 1.67 13.86 -0.22
N SER A 185 1.19 15.10 -0.35
CA SER A 185 1.47 16.18 0.59
C SER A 185 0.68 16.03 1.89
N ARG A 186 1.07 16.79 2.91
CA ARG A 186 0.35 16.86 4.19
C ARG A 186 -1.12 17.27 4.01
N GLU A 187 -1.37 18.18 3.09
CA GLU A 187 -2.70 18.72 2.79
C GLU A 187 -3.62 17.67 2.16
N GLU A 188 -3.03 16.70 1.45
CA GLU A 188 -3.75 15.57 0.84
C GLU A 188 -4.00 14.42 1.83
N LEU A 189 -3.31 14.41 2.98
CA LEU A 189 -3.48 13.42 4.05
C LEU A 189 -4.06 14.04 5.35
N PRO A 190 -5.19 14.80 5.29
CA PRO A 190 -5.68 15.59 6.43
C PRO A 190 -6.16 14.73 7.60
N HIS A 191 -6.46 13.44 7.38
CA HIS A 191 -6.98 12.53 8.40
C HIS A 191 -5.90 11.72 9.11
N ALA A 192 -4.62 11.84 8.72
CA ALA A 192 -3.53 11.22 9.44
C ALA A 192 -3.32 11.92 10.80
N ASP A 193 -3.12 11.14 11.87
CA ASP A 193 -2.84 11.70 13.22
C ASP A 193 -1.43 12.28 13.29
N HIS A 194 -0.51 11.72 12.52
CA HIS A 194 0.87 12.15 12.40
C HIS A 194 1.30 12.19 10.94
N HIS A 195 2.25 13.08 10.62
CA HIS A 195 2.88 13.12 9.31
C HIS A 195 4.37 12.90 9.47
N LEU A 196 4.93 12.03 8.63
CA LEU A 196 6.34 11.64 8.61
C LEU A 196 6.97 12.08 7.28
N GLU A 197 8.01 12.88 7.35
CA GLU A 197 8.84 13.18 6.17
C GLU A 197 9.79 12.00 5.87
N HIS A 198 10.14 11.25 6.92
CA HIS A 198 11.00 10.06 6.84
C HIS A 198 10.52 8.98 7.81
N LEU A 199 10.62 7.72 7.41
CA LEU A 199 10.19 6.58 8.23
C LEU A 199 10.92 6.46 9.57
N ASN A 200 12.16 6.92 9.67
CA ASN A 200 12.95 6.93 10.92
C ASN A 200 12.32 7.78 12.05
N GLN A 201 11.36 8.65 11.72
CA GLN A 201 10.63 9.44 12.73
C GLN A 201 9.55 8.62 13.45
N LEU A 202 9.17 7.45 12.93
CA LEU A 202 8.03 6.67 13.40
C LEU A 202 8.17 6.27 14.87
N LEU A 203 9.28 5.66 15.25
CA LEU A 203 9.47 5.16 16.61
C LEU A 203 9.42 6.29 17.65
N GLY A 204 10.04 7.42 17.36
CA GLY A 204 9.96 8.60 18.22
C GLY A 204 8.54 9.13 18.37
N LYS A 205 7.72 9.12 17.28
CA LYS A 205 6.30 9.49 17.34
C LYS A 205 5.46 8.50 18.14
N ALA A 206 5.79 7.22 18.07
CA ALA A 206 5.12 6.15 18.82
C ALA A 206 5.57 6.10 20.31
N GLY A 207 6.57 6.88 20.69
CA GLY A 207 7.11 6.90 22.06
C GLY A 207 7.96 5.67 22.38
N LEU A 208 8.71 5.17 21.39
CA LEU A 208 9.57 3.99 21.46
C LEU A 208 11.05 4.35 21.31
#